data_d46fe42ac57fcdedc5d901a23e17b321
#
_entry.id   d46fe42ac57fcdedc5d901a23e17b321
#
_cell.length_a   1.000
_cell.length_b   1.000
_cell.length_c   1.000
_cell.angle_alpha   90.00
_cell.angle_beta   90.00
_cell.angle_gamma   90.00
#
_symmetry.space_group_name_H-M   'P 1'
#
loop_
_entity.id
_entity.type
_entity.pdbx_description
1 polymer ?
#
loop_
_entity_poly.entity_id
_entity_poly.type
_entity_poly.pdbx_seq_one_letter_code
_entity_poly.pdbx_strand_id
1 'polypeptide(L)'
;MKIIKNILLVISALSLSFGALAVDTSFPNDKVTMWGDFGGITLDVKLIGGAPYDPLYQSMIPIWEERTGGKVKILSKKSHFELDKEIKVDIAAGNISYCVLSNHTSFATQYGDIYRDLNGIIPGDYLAEFVPLVLEHSTVEGRLVQLPQHSDVSNLWYIKSIYEDADNKKRFKAEYGYDLAPPETLDQWKEQAIFWSDPPNFYGTQYVGKEEAITGRFYELVIAEGGALFDDGWHPTFNDEAGQSALQWFVDLYNAKAVPAGVLNYLWDETGLGFATGTVALNLDWGGWGAYFNSADSKISGDVGLIRFPMGSGGKRGGWSGSHTYSILNGCPEENLDAAASLIWILTNHEAQMHEARGGKLPTMTRVWDDIANEMDAEGNAFMSNLFSTFKASMAEDAFTPPLIPEWIPFSNIIYPELQAAILGDKTVKEALDAAAKETDILMQDAGYY
;
A
#
# COMPACT_ATOMS: atom_id res chain seq x y z
N MET A 1 35.73 17.27 47.11
CA MET A 1 34.47 18.04 47.00
C MET A 1 34.26 18.35 45.52
N LYS A 2 33.56 17.47 44.80
CA LYS A 2 33.25 17.66 43.39
C LYS A 2 31.74 17.84 43.23
N ILE A 3 31.36 18.98 42.72
CA ILE A 3 29.98 19.38 42.49
C ILE A 3 29.54 18.71 41.16
N ILE A 4 28.62 17.77 41.26
CA ILE A 4 27.94 17.16 40.08
C ILE A 4 26.77 18.08 39.77
N LYS A 5 26.82 18.75 38.59
CA LYS A 5 25.68 19.48 38.04
C LYS A 5 24.75 18.48 37.35
N ASN A 6 23.56 18.31 37.89
CA ASN A 6 22.46 17.66 37.21
C ASN A 6 22.00 18.51 36.04
N ILE A 7 22.17 17.98 34.83
CA ILE A 7 21.50 18.49 33.63
C ILE A 7 20.16 17.73 33.53
N LEU A 8 19.10 18.42 33.90
CA LEU A 8 17.74 17.95 33.54
C LEU A 8 17.56 18.15 32.02
N LEU A 9 17.50 17.05 31.29
CA LEU A 9 17.01 17.04 29.91
C LEU A 9 15.49 17.20 29.98
N VAL A 10 14.99 18.37 29.63
CA VAL A 10 13.57 18.59 29.37
C VAL A 10 13.32 18.07 27.96
N ILE A 11 12.81 16.85 27.85
CA ILE A 11 12.22 16.34 26.61
C ILE A 11 10.86 17.03 26.49
N SER A 12 10.81 18.13 25.73
CA SER A 12 9.54 18.67 25.26
C SER A 12 9.02 17.74 24.19
N ALA A 13 8.03 16.93 24.57
CA ALA A 13 7.19 16.25 23.57
C ALA A 13 6.45 17.35 22.80
N LEU A 14 6.97 17.71 21.60
CA LEU A 14 6.19 18.41 20.62
C LEU A 14 5.15 17.43 20.10
N SER A 15 3.93 17.51 20.62
CA SER A 15 2.76 16.95 19.99
C SER A 15 2.57 17.66 18.65
N LEU A 16 2.86 16.97 17.56
CA LEU A 16 2.47 17.37 16.22
C LEU A 16 0.93 17.48 16.20
N SER A 17 0.43 18.69 16.32
CA SER A 17 -0.92 18.98 15.90
C SER A 17 -0.89 19.07 14.38
N PHE A 18 -1.09 17.95 13.66
CA PHE A 18 -1.82 18.04 12.42
C PHE A 18 -3.08 18.83 12.79
N GLY A 19 -3.30 19.98 12.15
CA GLY A 19 -4.56 20.68 12.34
C GLY A 19 -5.67 19.68 11.97
N ALA A 20 -6.25 19.05 12.98
CA ALA A 20 -7.34 18.14 12.79
C ALA A 20 -8.45 19.00 12.18
N LEU A 21 -8.62 18.92 10.85
CA LEU A 21 -9.82 19.41 10.21
C LEU A 21 -10.96 18.70 10.93
N ALA A 22 -11.88 19.47 11.49
CA ALA A 22 -12.98 18.91 12.28
C ALA A 22 -13.82 18.03 11.35
N VAL A 23 -13.94 16.76 11.70
CA VAL A 23 -14.83 15.83 10.99
C VAL A 23 -16.24 16.39 11.04
N ASP A 24 -16.91 16.48 9.89
CA ASP A 24 -18.32 16.87 9.85
C ASP A 24 -19.20 15.75 10.40
N THR A 25 -19.54 15.86 11.66
CA THR A 25 -20.35 14.85 12.35
C THR A 25 -21.80 14.82 11.91
N SER A 26 -22.25 15.74 11.05
CA SER A 26 -23.60 15.70 10.45
C SER A 26 -23.70 14.68 9.33
N PHE A 27 -22.58 14.33 8.69
CA PHE A 27 -22.47 13.42 7.55
C PHE A 27 -23.44 13.76 6.40
N PRO A 28 -23.49 15.02 5.93
CA PRO A 28 -24.50 15.47 4.97
C PRO A 28 -24.34 14.83 3.60
N ASN A 29 -23.16 14.29 3.31
CA ASN A 29 -22.83 13.68 2.03
C ASN A 29 -23.10 12.17 1.99
N ASP A 30 -23.43 11.54 3.11
CA ASP A 30 -23.77 10.12 3.12
C ASP A 30 -25.20 9.91 2.61
N LYS A 31 -25.35 9.22 1.48
CA LYS A 31 -26.66 8.86 0.92
C LYS A 31 -27.33 7.74 1.70
N VAL A 32 -26.53 6.86 2.29
CA VAL A 32 -26.96 5.75 3.13
C VAL A 32 -26.29 5.90 4.49
N THR A 33 -27.08 5.82 5.55
CA THR A 33 -26.60 5.85 6.94
C THR A 33 -26.98 4.58 7.66
N MET A 34 -26.07 4.06 8.49
CA MET A 34 -26.27 2.81 9.23
C MET A 34 -26.25 3.04 10.74
N TRP A 35 -26.84 4.17 11.19
CA TRP A 35 -27.01 4.46 12.60
C TRP A 35 -28.03 3.51 13.25
N GLY A 36 -27.79 3.13 14.50
CA GLY A 36 -28.69 2.34 15.32
C GLY A 36 -28.52 2.67 16.80
N ASP A 37 -29.38 2.13 17.66
CA ASP A 37 -29.18 2.12 19.11
C ASP A 37 -28.50 0.78 19.47
N PHE A 38 -27.23 0.86 19.84
CA PHE A 38 -26.41 -0.30 20.21
C PHE A 38 -25.97 -0.24 21.68
N GLY A 39 -26.74 0.47 22.50
CA GLY A 39 -26.49 0.55 23.94
C GLY A 39 -26.36 -0.83 24.58
N GLY A 40 -25.26 -1.05 25.30
CA GLY A 40 -24.94 -2.35 25.93
C GLY A 40 -24.12 -3.33 25.07
N ILE A 41 -23.95 -3.07 23.75
CA ILE A 41 -23.08 -3.85 22.89
C ILE A 41 -21.64 -3.35 23.01
N THR A 42 -20.70 -4.28 23.14
CA THR A 42 -19.25 -4.02 23.00
C THR A 42 -18.69 -4.87 21.87
N LEU A 43 -18.17 -4.24 20.84
CA LEU A 43 -17.53 -4.91 19.72
C LEU A 43 -16.05 -5.10 20.00
N ASP A 44 -15.60 -6.34 20.12
CA ASP A 44 -14.20 -6.69 20.10
C ASP A 44 -13.68 -6.63 18.66
N VAL A 45 -12.55 -5.92 18.43
CA VAL A 45 -12.01 -5.67 17.09
C VAL A 45 -10.49 -5.83 17.06
N LYS A 46 -9.95 -6.25 15.91
CA LYS A 46 -8.52 -6.20 15.62
C LYS A 46 -8.27 -5.29 14.41
N LEU A 47 -7.42 -4.29 14.55
CA LEU A 47 -7.23 -3.24 13.56
C LEU A 47 -5.76 -3.14 13.13
N ILE A 48 -5.55 -2.84 11.84
CA ILE A 48 -4.25 -2.37 11.38
C ILE A 48 -3.99 -1.01 12.03
N GLY A 49 -2.82 -0.83 12.62
CA GLY A 49 -2.46 0.37 13.37
C GLY A 49 -1.16 0.99 12.89
N GLY A 50 -0.86 2.12 13.49
CA GLY A 50 0.30 2.95 13.20
C GLY A 50 -0.09 4.35 12.75
N ALA A 51 0.90 5.21 12.57
CA ALA A 51 0.69 6.62 12.24
C ALA A 51 -0.22 6.87 11.01
N PRO A 52 -0.21 6.04 9.96
CA PRO A 52 -1.12 6.22 8.83
C PRO A 52 -2.59 5.87 9.11
N TYR A 53 -2.88 5.05 10.13
CA TYR A 53 -4.24 4.49 10.37
C TYR A 53 -4.92 5.05 11.61
N ASP A 54 -4.15 5.32 12.66
CA ASP A 54 -4.66 5.74 13.96
C ASP A 54 -5.52 7.01 13.91
N PRO A 55 -5.24 8.03 13.08
CA PRO A 55 -6.06 9.23 13.00
C PRO A 55 -7.53 8.96 12.64
N LEU A 56 -7.79 8.01 11.73
CA LEU A 56 -9.16 7.64 11.37
C LEU A 56 -9.92 7.07 12.57
N TYR A 57 -9.30 6.12 13.28
CA TYR A 57 -9.95 5.49 14.45
C TYR A 57 -10.20 6.49 15.57
N GLN A 58 -9.23 7.38 15.82
CA GLN A 58 -9.35 8.44 16.83
C GLN A 58 -10.45 9.44 16.51
N SER A 59 -10.74 9.67 15.22
CA SER A 59 -11.79 10.57 14.77
C SER A 59 -13.16 9.90 14.76
N MET A 60 -13.29 8.71 14.18
CA MET A 60 -14.58 8.10 13.85
C MET A 60 -15.17 7.22 14.95
N ILE A 61 -14.35 6.46 15.68
CA ILE A 61 -14.85 5.56 16.73
C ILE A 61 -15.57 6.33 17.87
N PRO A 62 -15.04 7.45 18.39
CA PRO A 62 -15.76 8.21 19.42
C PRO A 62 -17.12 8.74 18.95
N ILE A 63 -17.25 9.16 17.68
CA ILE A 63 -18.53 9.62 17.11
C ILE A 63 -19.53 8.45 17.06
N TRP A 64 -19.07 7.27 16.63
CA TRP A 64 -19.90 6.08 16.61
C TRP A 64 -20.41 5.70 18.01
N GLU A 65 -19.50 5.68 18.99
CA GLU A 65 -19.84 5.36 20.38
C GLU A 65 -20.84 6.36 20.98
N GLU A 66 -20.64 7.67 20.73
CA GLU A 66 -21.52 8.73 21.24
C GLU A 66 -22.92 8.61 20.64
N ARG A 67 -23.02 8.36 19.33
CA ARG A 67 -24.29 8.34 18.62
C ARG A 67 -25.10 7.07 18.80
N THR A 68 -24.43 5.94 18.95
CA THR A 68 -25.08 4.63 19.00
C THR A 68 -25.21 4.05 20.41
N GLY A 69 -24.45 4.57 21.38
CA GLY A 69 -24.35 4.00 22.72
C GLY A 69 -23.53 2.71 22.79
N GLY A 70 -23.09 2.17 21.65
CA GLY A 70 -22.20 1.02 21.57
C GLY A 70 -20.77 1.33 22.06
N LYS A 71 -19.96 0.30 22.22
CA LYS A 71 -18.54 0.44 22.60
C LYS A 71 -17.65 -0.39 21.68
N VAL A 72 -16.44 0.12 21.42
CA VAL A 72 -15.39 -0.57 20.66
C VAL A 72 -14.25 -0.92 21.59
N LYS A 73 -13.90 -2.21 21.62
CA LYS A 73 -12.74 -2.70 22.36
C LYS A 73 -11.69 -3.23 21.38
N ILE A 74 -10.62 -2.48 21.19
CA ILE A 74 -9.51 -2.87 20.34
C ILE A 74 -8.66 -3.90 21.08
N LEU A 75 -8.71 -5.16 20.61
CA LEU A 75 -7.94 -6.28 21.18
C LEU A 75 -6.49 -6.25 20.72
N SER A 76 -6.25 -5.87 19.48
CA SER A 76 -4.94 -5.73 18.87
C SER A 76 -4.94 -4.61 17.85
N LYS A 77 -3.81 -3.88 17.79
CA LYS A 77 -3.57 -2.83 16.80
C LYS A 77 -2.10 -2.87 16.40
N LYS A 78 -1.80 -3.42 15.22
CA LYS A 78 -0.45 -3.74 14.74
C LYS A 78 -0.36 -3.55 13.23
N SER A 79 0.84 -3.72 12.66
CA SER A 79 1.01 -3.83 11.21
C SER A 79 0.20 -5.00 10.65
N HIS A 80 -0.17 -4.94 9.37
CA HIS A 80 -0.92 -6.04 8.74
C HIS A 80 -0.16 -7.38 8.77
N PHE A 81 1.16 -7.38 8.64
CA PHE A 81 1.99 -8.60 8.77
C PHE A 81 1.96 -9.22 10.18
N GLU A 82 1.95 -8.39 11.21
CA GLU A 82 1.86 -8.86 12.59
C GLU A 82 0.45 -9.35 12.93
N LEU A 83 -0.58 -8.67 12.42
CA LEU A 83 -1.97 -9.12 12.51
C LEU A 83 -2.17 -10.44 11.79
N ASP A 84 -1.61 -10.64 10.60
CA ASP A 84 -1.65 -11.89 9.86
C ASP A 84 -1.12 -13.06 10.71
N LYS A 85 0.02 -12.86 11.38
CA LYS A 85 0.58 -13.87 12.29
C LYS A 85 -0.36 -14.18 13.47
N GLU A 86 -0.99 -13.14 14.05
CA GLU A 86 -1.99 -13.33 15.11
C GLU A 86 -3.23 -14.10 14.63
N ILE A 87 -3.75 -13.75 13.45
CA ILE A 87 -4.94 -14.40 12.88
C ILE A 87 -4.68 -15.90 12.65
N LYS A 88 -3.50 -16.25 12.12
CA LYS A 88 -3.10 -17.65 11.93
C LYS A 88 -3.09 -18.44 13.26
N VAL A 89 -2.61 -17.82 14.33
CA VAL A 89 -2.63 -18.42 15.68
C VAL A 89 -4.07 -18.56 16.19
N ASP A 90 -4.91 -17.53 16.01
CA ASP A 90 -6.31 -17.57 16.43
C ASP A 90 -7.10 -18.66 15.68
N ILE A 91 -6.89 -18.79 14.37
CA ILE A 91 -7.50 -19.84 13.54
C ILE A 91 -7.08 -21.23 14.04
N ALA A 92 -5.77 -21.43 14.23
CA ALA A 92 -5.25 -22.71 14.72
C ALA A 92 -5.76 -23.08 16.11
N ALA A 93 -6.05 -22.09 16.95
CA ALA A 93 -6.62 -22.27 18.30
C ALA A 93 -8.15 -22.37 18.31
N GLY A 94 -8.83 -22.15 17.17
CA GLY A 94 -10.30 -22.07 17.11
C GLY A 94 -10.88 -20.88 17.88
N ASN A 95 -10.12 -19.79 18.02
CA ASN A 95 -10.45 -18.65 18.87
C ASN A 95 -10.77 -17.38 18.04
N ILE A 96 -11.64 -17.49 17.06
CA ILE A 96 -12.15 -16.37 16.28
C ILE A 96 -13.44 -15.86 16.94
N SER A 97 -13.31 -14.99 17.95
CA SER A 97 -14.45 -14.50 18.76
C SER A 97 -14.66 -12.99 18.68
N TYR A 98 -13.86 -12.26 17.89
CA TYR A 98 -14.01 -10.82 17.67
C TYR A 98 -14.87 -10.53 16.43
N CYS A 99 -15.54 -9.37 16.41
CA CYS A 99 -16.52 -9.03 15.38
C CYS A 99 -15.89 -8.43 14.12
N VAL A 100 -14.93 -7.51 14.29
CA VAL A 100 -14.36 -6.77 13.15
C VAL A 100 -12.85 -7.00 13.08
N LEU A 101 -12.39 -7.25 11.85
CA LEU A 101 -10.98 -7.35 11.50
C LEU A 101 -10.66 -6.37 10.38
N SER A 102 -9.61 -5.57 10.56
CA SER A 102 -8.99 -4.82 9.45
C SER A 102 -7.90 -5.69 8.80
N ASN A 103 -7.91 -5.77 7.47
CA ASN A 103 -6.92 -6.52 6.70
C ASN A 103 -6.71 -5.87 5.32
N HIS A 104 -5.86 -6.47 4.49
CA HIS A 104 -5.62 -6.06 3.12
C HIS A 104 -6.27 -7.05 2.14
N THR A 105 -6.63 -6.59 0.93
CA THR A 105 -7.27 -7.44 -0.09
C THR A 105 -6.42 -8.63 -0.50
N SER A 106 -5.08 -8.54 -0.46
CA SER A 106 -4.20 -9.69 -0.75
C SER A 106 -4.36 -10.86 0.22
N PHE A 107 -4.99 -10.65 1.38
CA PHE A 107 -5.29 -11.71 2.35
C PHE A 107 -6.75 -12.21 2.29
N ALA A 108 -7.59 -11.63 1.42
CA ALA A 108 -9.03 -11.94 1.36
C ALA A 108 -9.29 -13.43 1.12
N THR A 109 -8.59 -14.03 0.17
CA THR A 109 -8.73 -15.43 -0.20
C THR A 109 -8.15 -16.38 0.84
N GLN A 110 -7.11 -15.97 1.55
CA GLN A 110 -6.44 -16.78 2.57
C GLN A 110 -7.34 -17.04 3.79
N TYR A 111 -8.26 -16.09 4.07
CA TYR A 111 -9.14 -16.11 5.24
C TYR A 111 -10.62 -16.07 4.88
N GLY A 112 -10.97 -16.33 3.63
CA GLY A 112 -12.36 -16.31 3.15
C GLY A 112 -13.35 -17.08 4.01
N ASP A 113 -12.91 -18.20 4.58
CA ASP A 113 -13.75 -19.07 5.41
C ASP A 113 -14.12 -18.50 6.79
N ILE A 114 -13.32 -17.58 7.34
CA ILE A 114 -13.63 -16.94 8.62
C ILE A 114 -14.44 -15.67 8.48
N TYR A 115 -14.62 -15.17 7.26
CA TYR A 115 -15.35 -13.93 6.98
C TYR A 115 -16.82 -14.20 6.66
N ARG A 116 -17.69 -13.35 7.18
CA ARG A 116 -19.09 -13.30 6.74
C ARG A 116 -19.19 -12.73 5.34
N ASP A 117 -20.20 -13.20 4.61
CA ASP A 117 -20.63 -12.54 3.39
C ASP A 117 -21.33 -11.22 3.75
N LEU A 118 -20.77 -10.12 3.31
CA LEU A 118 -21.31 -8.78 3.54
C LEU A 118 -22.47 -8.45 2.60
N ASN A 119 -22.71 -9.25 1.55
CA ASN A 119 -23.91 -9.12 0.70
C ASN A 119 -25.17 -9.33 1.57
N GLY A 120 -26.05 -8.33 1.55
CA GLY A 120 -27.27 -8.34 2.37
C GLY A 120 -27.09 -7.86 3.82
N ILE A 121 -25.86 -7.78 4.33
CA ILE A 121 -25.54 -7.10 5.61
C ILE A 121 -25.31 -5.60 5.34
N ILE A 122 -24.51 -5.29 4.33
CA ILE A 122 -24.25 -3.93 3.89
C ILE A 122 -25.26 -3.58 2.78
N PRO A 123 -25.97 -2.42 2.87
CA PRO A 123 -26.96 -2.03 1.87
C PRO A 123 -26.36 -1.90 0.46
N GLY A 124 -27.04 -2.45 -0.55
CA GLY A 124 -26.59 -2.40 -1.93
C GLY A 124 -26.41 -0.97 -2.48
N ASP A 125 -27.27 -0.03 -2.05
CA ASP A 125 -27.15 1.39 -2.41
C ASP A 125 -25.86 2.02 -1.85
N TYR A 126 -25.37 1.55 -0.70
CA TYR A 126 -24.08 1.97 -0.17
C TYR A 126 -22.92 1.36 -0.96
N LEU A 127 -22.99 0.07 -1.27
CA LEU A 127 -21.96 -0.61 -2.08
C LEU A 127 -21.84 0.00 -3.49
N ALA A 128 -22.95 0.50 -4.05
CA ALA A 128 -22.94 1.17 -5.36
C ALA A 128 -22.14 2.50 -5.39
N GLU A 129 -21.76 3.05 -4.24
CA GLU A 129 -20.89 4.24 -4.19
C GLU A 129 -19.41 3.93 -4.37
N PHE A 130 -19.00 2.67 -4.20
CA PHE A 130 -17.62 2.24 -4.34
C PHE A 130 -17.21 2.08 -5.81
N VAL A 131 -15.92 2.25 -6.08
CA VAL A 131 -15.32 1.90 -7.36
C VAL A 131 -15.50 0.39 -7.58
N PRO A 132 -16.08 -0.06 -8.70
CA PRO A 132 -16.37 -1.48 -8.90
C PRO A 132 -15.17 -2.41 -8.73
N LEU A 133 -14.00 -2.00 -9.22
CA LEU A 133 -12.76 -2.77 -9.12
C LEU A 133 -12.37 -3.08 -7.66
N VAL A 134 -12.53 -2.12 -6.74
CA VAL A 134 -12.15 -2.36 -5.33
C VAL A 134 -13.09 -3.33 -4.63
N LEU A 135 -14.37 -3.38 -5.04
CA LEU A 135 -15.31 -4.40 -4.55
C LEU A 135 -15.00 -5.77 -5.17
N GLU A 136 -14.61 -5.82 -6.45
CA GLU A 136 -14.18 -7.06 -7.10
C GLU A 136 -13.00 -7.69 -6.34
N HIS A 137 -11.99 -6.88 -6.00
CA HIS A 137 -10.82 -7.33 -5.23
C HIS A 137 -11.16 -7.76 -3.79
N SER A 138 -12.32 -7.37 -3.27
CA SER A 138 -12.82 -7.70 -1.94
C SER A 138 -13.81 -8.86 -1.96
N THR A 139 -14.03 -9.47 -3.13
CA THR A 139 -15.00 -10.55 -3.35
C THR A 139 -14.28 -11.87 -3.59
N VAL A 140 -14.63 -12.88 -2.81
CA VAL A 140 -14.10 -14.25 -2.90
C VAL A 140 -15.26 -15.19 -3.18
N GLU A 141 -15.21 -15.92 -4.29
CA GLU A 141 -16.24 -16.89 -4.70
C GLU A 141 -17.67 -16.29 -4.70
N GLY A 142 -17.80 -15.04 -5.15
CA GLY A 142 -19.09 -14.32 -5.20
C GLY A 142 -19.57 -13.74 -3.88
N ARG A 143 -18.86 -13.95 -2.78
CA ARG A 143 -19.13 -13.37 -1.47
C ARG A 143 -18.29 -12.09 -1.30
N LEU A 144 -18.90 -10.98 -0.96
CA LEU A 144 -18.18 -9.79 -0.54
C LEU A 144 -17.69 -10.01 0.89
N VAL A 145 -16.41 -10.30 1.07
CA VAL A 145 -15.84 -10.67 2.37
C VAL A 145 -15.14 -9.51 3.09
N GLN A 146 -14.91 -8.42 2.37
CA GLN A 146 -14.24 -7.23 2.89
C GLN A 146 -14.92 -5.96 2.38
N LEU A 147 -14.98 -4.91 3.21
CA LEU A 147 -15.43 -3.57 2.82
C LEU A 147 -14.20 -2.66 2.70
N PRO A 148 -13.92 -2.11 1.51
CA PRO A 148 -12.71 -1.30 1.28
C PRO A 148 -12.73 0.02 2.06
N GLN A 149 -11.62 0.33 2.76
CA GLN A 149 -11.39 1.58 3.50
C GLN A 149 -10.73 2.63 2.59
N HIS A 150 -9.51 2.35 2.16
CA HIS A 150 -8.79 3.13 1.16
C HIS A 150 -8.07 2.19 0.20
N SER A 151 -7.81 2.69 -0.99
CA SER A 151 -7.05 1.97 -2.01
C SER A 151 -5.63 2.48 -2.08
N ASP A 152 -4.78 1.69 -2.72
CA ASP A 152 -3.41 2.05 -3.05
C ASP A 152 -3.12 1.66 -4.51
N VAL A 153 -2.26 2.42 -5.16
CA VAL A 153 -1.57 2.04 -6.38
C VAL A 153 -0.17 2.65 -6.35
N SER A 154 0.82 1.89 -6.77
CA SER A 154 2.20 2.37 -6.74
C SER A 154 2.49 3.33 -7.88
N ASN A 155 3.15 4.43 -7.56
CA ASN A 155 3.64 5.43 -8.50
C ASN A 155 5.05 5.86 -8.15
N LEU A 156 5.77 6.44 -9.10
CA LEU A 156 7.15 6.84 -8.92
C LEU A 156 7.26 8.29 -8.42
N TRP A 157 7.76 8.45 -7.22
CA TRP A 157 8.10 9.72 -6.59
C TRP A 157 9.51 10.16 -6.98
N TYR A 158 9.74 11.47 -7.11
CA TYR A 158 11.04 12.00 -7.44
C TYR A 158 11.30 13.37 -6.78
N ILE A 159 12.57 13.73 -6.60
CA ILE A 159 12.97 15.05 -6.11
C ILE A 159 13.04 16.01 -7.30
N LYS A 160 12.21 17.07 -7.31
CA LYS A 160 12.09 18.01 -8.44
C LYS A 160 13.37 18.79 -8.69
N SER A 161 13.99 19.31 -7.64
CA SER A 161 15.16 20.21 -7.75
C SER A 161 16.33 19.57 -8.51
N ILE A 162 16.56 18.27 -8.36
CA ILE A 162 17.65 17.59 -9.09
C ILE A 162 17.40 17.53 -10.59
N TYR A 163 16.12 17.49 -11.01
CA TYR A 163 15.73 17.54 -12.43
C TYR A 163 15.70 18.95 -13.00
N GLU A 164 15.54 19.97 -12.16
CA GLU A 164 15.51 21.38 -12.56
C GLU A 164 16.90 21.99 -12.67
N ASP A 165 17.89 21.40 -11.99
CA ASP A 165 19.27 21.86 -11.96
C ASP A 165 19.93 21.84 -13.36
N ALA A 166 20.50 22.99 -13.76
CA ALA A 166 21.05 23.18 -15.09
C ALA A 166 22.33 22.35 -15.34
N ASP A 167 23.16 22.17 -14.30
CA ASP A 167 24.40 21.40 -14.41
C ASP A 167 24.08 19.92 -14.50
N ASN A 168 23.10 19.44 -13.77
CA ASN A 168 22.60 18.07 -13.88
C ASN A 168 22.06 17.79 -15.27
N LYS A 169 21.22 18.67 -15.81
CA LYS A 169 20.70 18.54 -17.19
C LYS A 169 21.83 18.46 -18.22
N LYS A 170 22.83 19.30 -18.07
CA LYS A 170 23.98 19.32 -18.99
C LYS A 170 24.81 18.05 -18.88
N ARG A 171 25.11 17.62 -17.66
CA ARG A 171 25.90 16.37 -17.41
C ARG A 171 25.17 15.16 -17.95
N PHE A 172 23.89 15.01 -17.61
CA PHE A 172 23.07 13.88 -18.05
C PHE A 172 22.97 13.79 -19.57
N LYS A 173 22.69 14.94 -20.24
CA LYS A 173 22.63 14.98 -21.70
C LYS A 173 23.96 14.63 -22.37
N ALA A 174 25.08 15.03 -21.76
CA ALA A 174 26.42 14.69 -22.28
C ALA A 174 26.73 13.19 -22.14
N GLU A 175 26.21 12.53 -21.10
CA GLU A 175 26.47 11.13 -20.78
C GLU A 175 25.52 10.19 -21.53
N TYR A 176 24.20 10.50 -21.53
CA TYR A 176 23.15 9.62 -22.06
C TYR A 176 22.57 10.05 -23.41
N GLY A 177 22.84 11.28 -23.86
CA GLY A 177 22.49 11.74 -25.20
C GLY A 177 21.05 12.30 -25.34
N TYR A 178 20.23 12.27 -24.29
CA TYR A 178 18.87 12.81 -24.27
C TYR A 178 18.66 13.79 -23.10
N ASP A 179 17.57 14.56 -23.15
CA ASP A 179 17.28 15.56 -22.12
C ASP A 179 16.83 14.92 -20.81
N LEU A 180 17.34 15.41 -19.67
CA LEU A 180 16.94 14.97 -18.35
C LEU A 180 15.52 15.42 -18.03
N ALA A 181 14.63 14.48 -17.84
CA ALA A 181 13.26 14.63 -17.35
C ALA A 181 12.89 13.41 -16.47
N PRO A 182 11.85 13.48 -15.63
CA PRO A 182 11.40 12.29 -14.90
C PRO A 182 11.20 11.10 -15.86
N PRO A 183 11.58 9.86 -15.44
CA PRO A 183 11.68 8.74 -16.35
C PRO A 183 10.31 8.28 -16.85
N GLU A 184 10.17 8.05 -18.15
CA GLU A 184 8.97 7.51 -18.78
C GLU A 184 9.04 5.98 -18.96
N THR A 185 10.26 5.42 -18.95
CA THR A 185 10.51 3.97 -19.13
C THR A 185 11.36 3.39 -18.01
N LEU A 186 11.31 2.06 -17.84
CA LEU A 186 12.15 1.34 -16.87
C LEU A 186 13.65 1.51 -17.16
N ASP A 187 14.03 1.56 -18.44
CA ASP A 187 15.42 1.81 -18.82
C ASP A 187 15.87 3.23 -18.41
N GLN A 188 15.05 4.24 -18.69
CA GLN A 188 15.33 5.61 -18.25
C GLN A 188 15.42 5.71 -16.72
N TRP A 189 14.53 5.00 -16.00
CA TRP A 189 14.61 4.97 -14.53
C TRP A 189 15.92 4.34 -14.06
N LYS A 190 16.32 3.21 -14.63
CA LYS A 190 17.61 2.56 -14.32
C LYS A 190 18.82 3.45 -14.62
N GLU A 191 18.87 4.06 -15.81
CA GLU A 191 19.95 4.98 -16.22
C GLU A 191 20.04 6.19 -15.28
N GLN A 192 18.91 6.80 -14.95
CA GLN A 192 18.84 7.95 -14.05
C GLN A 192 19.22 7.55 -12.62
N ALA A 193 18.79 6.38 -12.15
CA ALA A 193 19.20 5.88 -10.84
C ALA A 193 20.71 5.70 -10.74
N ILE A 194 21.35 5.18 -11.79
CA ILE A 194 22.82 5.05 -11.84
C ILE A 194 23.48 6.44 -11.88
N PHE A 195 22.97 7.36 -12.70
CA PHE A 195 23.50 8.71 -12.83
C PHE A 195 23.52 9.51 -11.52
N TRP A 196 22.44 9.39 -10.71
CA TRP A 196 22.32 10.10 -9.45
C TRP A 196 23.18 9.55 -8.32
N SER A 197 23.67 8.31 -8.43
CA SER A 197 24.24 7.60 -7.31
C SER A 197 25.64 8.09 -6.95
N ASP A 198 25.81 8.45 -5.68
CA ASP A 198 27.08 8.81 -5.02
C ASP A 198 27.14 8.12 -3.64
N PRO A 199 27.24 6.77 -3.60
CA PRO A 199 27.20 6.04 -2.33
C PRO A 199 28.43 6.34 -1.45
N PRO A 200 28.29 6.44 -0.13
CA PRO A 200 27.05 6.19 0.64
C PRO A 200 26.17 7.43 0.86
N ASN A 201 26.47 8.56 0.22
CA ASN A 201 25.84 9.86 0.52
C ASN A 201 24.47 10.03 -0.14
N PHE A 202 24.31 9.52 -1.37
CA PHE A 202 23.11 9.66 -2.18
C PHE A 202 22.90 8.44 -3.07
N TYR A 203 21.65 8.00 -3.19
CA TYR A 203 21.29 6.85 -4.03
C TYR A 203 20.29 7.27 -5.10
N GLY A 204 20.39 6.69 -6.28
CA GLY A 204 19.51 7.01 -7.38
C GLY A 204 18.10 6.49 -7.20
N THR A 205 17.95 5.32 -6.56
CA THR A 205 16.64 4.75 -6.22
C THR A 205 16.75 3.82 -5.02
N GLN A 206 15.61 3.26 -4.63
CA GLN A 206 15.51 2.19 -3.63
C GLN A 206 14.27 1.33 -3.91
N TYR A 207 14.16 0.19 -3.25
CA TYR A 207 13.00 -0.69 -3.33
C TYR A 207 12.83 -1.49 -2.04
N VAL A 208 11.63 -2.01 -1.81
CA VAL A 208 11.40 -3.01 -0.77
C VAL A 208 12.07 -4.31 -1.17
N GLY A 209 12.81 -4.92 -0.27
CA GLY A 209 13.76 -5.99 -0.62
C GLY A 209 13.45 -7.37 -0.06
N LYS A 210 12.35 -7.56 0.69
CA LYS A 210 12.05 -8.86 1.32
C LYS A 210 10.56 -9.18 1.37
N GLU A 211 10.25 -10.43 1.68
CA GLU A 211 8.91 -10.95 1.89
C GLU A 211 7.98 -10.67 0.69
N GLU A 212 6.69 -10.58 0.91
CA GLU A 212 5.69 -10.29 -0.13
C GLU A 212 5.95 -8.96 -0.84
N ALA A 213 6.59 -8.01 -0.17
CA ALA A 213 6.85 -6.70 -0.73
C ALA A 213 7.77 -6.74 -1.97
N ILE A 214 8.89 -7.48 -1.94
CA ILE A 214 9.74 -7.63 -3.15
C ILE A 214 9.06 -8.48 -4.21
N THR A 215 8.24 -9.46 -3.83
CA THR A 215 7.48 -10.29 -4.77
C THR A 215 6.52 -9.44 -5.60
N GLY A 216 5.79 -8.53 -4.95
CA GLY A 216 4.89 -7.60 -5.64
C GLY A 216 5.66 -6.63 -6.53
N ARG A 217 6.80 -6.07 -6.08
CA ARG A 217 7.65 -5.21 -6.90
C ARG A 217 8.22 -5.94 -8.12
N PHE A 218 8.63 -7.20 -7.96
CA PHE A 218 9.02 -8.04 -9.09
C PHE A 218 7.87 -8.23 -10.07
N TYR A 219 6.66 -8.49 -9.56
CA TYR A 219 5.47 -8.67 -10.40
C TYR A 219 5.11 -7.40 -11.20
N GLU A 220 5.26 -6.20 -10.61
CA GLU A 220 5.09 -4.94 -11.35
C GLU A 220 5.99 -4.85 -12.57
N LEU A 221 7.27 -5.23 -12.40
CA LEU A 221 8.21 -5.22 -13.51
C LEU A 221 7.89 -6.32 -14.54
N VAL A 222 7.50 -7.52 -14.11
CA VAL A 222 7.08 -8.60 -15.02
C VAL A 222 5.93 -8.15 -15.91
N ILE A 223 4.89 -7.50 -15.34
CA ILE A 223 3.76 -6.94 -16.12
C ILE A 223 4.24 -5.86 -17.08
N ALA A 224 5.09 -4.94 -16.61
CA ALA A 224 5.62 -3.88 -17.44
C ALA A 224 6.44 -4.42 -18.64
N GLU A 225 7.20 -5.49 -18.42
CA GLU A 225 7.95 -6.22 -19.46
C GLU A 225 7.05 -7.10 -20.36
N GLY A 226 5.73 -7.15 -20.10
CA GLY A 226 4.76 -7.87 -20.92
C GLY A 226 4.54 -9.32 -20.55
N GLY A 227 5.11 -9.78 -19.43
CA GLY A 227 4.95 -11.13 -18.88
C GLY A 227 3.76 -11.29 -17.94
N ALA A 228 3.70 -12.47 -17.31
CA ALA A 228 2.74 -12.83 -16.28
C ALA A 228 3.43 -13.75 -15.25
N LEU A 229 2.85 -13.88 -14.04
CA LEU A 229 3.34 -14.85 -13.06
C LEU A 229 2.94 -16.28 -13.41
N PHE A 230 1.73 -16.44 -13.92
CA PHE A 230 1.12 -17.73 -14.28
C PHE A 230 0.43 -17.63 -15.65
N ASP A 231 0.28 -18.75 -16.31
CA ASP A 231 -0.60 -18.89 -17.46
C ASP A 231 -2.06 -19.15 -17.04
N ASP A 232 -2.95 -19.30 -18.03
CA ASP A 232 -4.38 -19.58 -17.77
C ASP A 232 -4.61 -20.94 -17.07
N GLY A 233 -3.63 -21.83 -17.07
CA GLY A 233 -3.65 -23.12 -16.37
C GLY A 233 -2.98 -23.07 -14.99
N TRP A 234 -2.61 -21.88 -14.52
CA TRP A 234 -1.89 -21.66 -13.27
C TRP A 234 -0.46 -22.23 -13.23
N HIS A 235 0.12 -22.60 -14.37
CA HIS A 235 1.54 -22.94 -14.43
C HIS A 235 2.40 -21.68 -14.33
N PRO A 236 3.50 -21.70 -13.55
CA PRO A 236 4.39 -20.56 -13.44
C PRO A 236 5.06 -20.22 -14.77
N THR A 237 5.03 -18.95 -15.15
CA THR A 237 5.62 -18.41 -16.40
C THR A 237 6.65 -17.33 -16.16
N PHE A 238 6.81 -16.87 -14.92
CA PHE A 238 7.67 -15.75 -14.54
C PHE A 238 9.18 -16.00 -14.71
N ASN A 239 9.59 -17.18 -15.12
CA ASN A 239 10.98 -17.51 -15.49
C ASN A 239 11.29 -17.32 -17.00
N ASP A 240 10.35 -16.77 -17.75
CA ASP A 240 10.50 -16.39 -19.16
C ASP A 240 11.40 -15.15 -19.34
N GLU A 241 11.48 -14.63 -20.58
CA GLU A 241 12.30 -13.46 -20.90
C GLU A 241 11.84 -12.22 -20.15
N ALA A 242 10.54 -12.00 -19.97
CA ALA A 242 10.00 -10.86 -19.23
C ALA A 242 10.37 -10.91 -17.74
N GLY A 243 10.23 -12.08 -17.12
CA GLY A 243 10.64 -12.26 -15.73
C GLY A 243 12.15 -12.14 -15.53
N GLN A 244 12.95 -12.66 -16.48
CA GLN A 244 14.40 -12.50 -16.44
C GLN A 244 14.82 -11.03 -16.58
N SER A 245 14.19 -10.25 -17.49
CA SER A 245 14.39 -8.80 -17.59
C SER A 245 14.03 -8.08 -16.31
N ALA A 246 12.89 -8.41 -15.72
CA ALA A 246 12.42 -7.83 -14.45
C ALA A 246 13.41 -8.06 -13.30
N LEU A 247 13.91 -9.28 -13.12
CA LEU A 247 14.89 -9.57 -12.06
C LEU A 247 16.25 -8.96 -12.37
N GLN A 248 16.68 -8.95 -13.64
CA GLN A 248 17.94 -8.33 -14.04
C GLN A 248 17.96 -6.82 -13.73
N TRP A 249 16.84 -6.13 -13.81
CA TRP A 249 16.73 -4.72 -13.43
C TRP A 249 17.13 -4.48 -11.96
N PHE A 250 16.68 -5.32 -11.02
CA PHE A 250 17.10 -5.25 -9.61
C PHE A 250 18.59 -5.56 -9.43
N VAL A 251 19.08 -6.59 -10.12
CA VAL A 251 20.49 -7.00 -10.09
C VAL A 251 21.39 -5.88 -10.60
N ASP A 252 21.03 -5.24 -11.71
CA ASP A 252 21.80 -4.14 -12.30
C ASP A 252 21.91 -2.96 -11.34
N LEU A 253 20.82 -2.53 -10.71
CA LEU A 253 20.81 -1.43 -9.75
C LEU A 253 21.64 -1.74 -8.50
N TYR A 254 21.56 -2.97 -7.99
CA TYR A 254 22.32 -3.39 -6.82
C TYR A 254 23.84 -3.41 -7.13
N ASN A 255 24.23 -3.99 -8.27
CA ASN A 255 25.62 -4.06 -8.72
C ASN A 255 26.19 -2.67 -9.03
N ALA A 256 25.39 -1.77 -9.59
CA ALA A 256 25.76 -0.37 -9.83
C ALA A 256 25.84 0.45 -8.53
N LYS A 257 25.46 -0.13 -7.38
CA LYS A 257 25.31 0.56 -6.09
C LYS A 257 24.36 1.76 -6.17
N ALA A 258 23.38 1.67 -7.04
CA ALA A 258 22.35 2.69 -7.22
C ALA A 258 21.25 2.65 -6.15
N VAL A 259 21.32 1.66 -5.27
CA VAL A 259 20.41 1.44 -4.13
C VAL A 259 21.21 1.30 -2.82
N PRO A 260 20.61 1.61 -1.65
CA PRO A 260 21.25 1.39 -0.35
C PRO A 260 21.71 -0.05 -0.16
N ALA A 261 22.89 -0.24 0.44
CA ALA A 261 23.46 -1.58 0.65
C ALA A 261 22.57 -2.53 1.48
N GLY A 262 21.71 -1.95 2.35
CA GLY A 262 20.77 -2.71 3.18
C GLY A 262 19.41 -2.97 2.53
N VAL A 263 19.22 -2.61 1.27
CA VAL A 263 17.94 -2.60 0.56
C VAL A 263 17.16 -3.92 0.64
N LEU A 264 17.87 -5.06 0.67
CA LEU A 264 17.24 -6.39 0.79
C LEU A 264 16.58 -6.67 2.15
N ASN A 265 16.71 -5.76 3.11
CA ASN A 265 15.99 -5.82 4.39
C ASN A 265 14.89 -4.79 4.50
N TYR A 266 14.69 -3.95 3.48
CA TYR A 266 13.70 -2.88 3.51
C TYR A 266 12.30 -3.41 3.28
N LEU A 267 11.36 -2.85 4.04
CA LEU A 267 9.92 -2.87 3.81
C LEU A 267 9.43 -1.44 3.52
N TRP A 268 8.14 -1.20 3.66
CA TRP A 268 7.49 0.06 3.28
C TRP A 268 7.96 1.27 4.09
N ASP A 269 8.18 1.10 5.39
CA ASP A 269 8.61 2.19 6.26
C ASP A 269 10.04 2.63 5.94
N GLU A 270 10.95 1.70 5.67
CA GLU A 270 12.33 2.01 5.32
C GLU A 270 12.41 2.78 4.00
N THR A 271 11.57 2.43 3.00
CA THR A 271 11.56 3.15 1.71
C THR A 271 10.93 4.53 1.84
N GLY A 272 9.74 4.64 2.45
CA GLY A 272 9.07 5.91 2.64
C GLY A 272 9.89 6.90 3.47
N LEU A 273 10.33 6.48 4.66
CA LEU A 273 11.17 7.31 5.53
C LEU A 273 12.53 7.63 4.88
N GLY A 274 13.15 6.65 4.20
CA GLY A 274 14.40 6.84 3.49
C GLY A 274 14.29 7.94 2.42
N PHE A 275 13.26 7.93 1.59
CA PHE A 275 13.02 8.98 0.58
C PHE A 275 12.82 10.35 1.22
N ALA A 276 12.04 10.44 2.30
CA ALA A 276 11.80 11.68 3.02
C ALA A 276 13.07 12.33 3.61
N THR A 277 14.17 11.58 3.75
CA THR A 277 15.47 12.13 4.19
C THR A 277 16.18 12.95 3.10
N GLY A 278 15.74 12.88 1.84
CA GLY A 278 16.37 13.55 0.72
C GLY A 278 17.70 12.93 0.28
N THR A 279 17.93 11.66 0.59
CA THR A 279 19.15 10.91 0.20
C THR A 279 18.91 9.90 -0.92
N VAL A 280 17.70 9.89 -1.49
CA VAL A 280 17.29 9.01 -2.59
C VAL A 280 16.57 9.86 -3.64
N ALA A 281 16.96 9.72 -4.92
CA ALA A 281 16.40 10.53 -6.01
C ALA A 281 14.99 10.12 -6.43
N LEU A 282 14.76 8.80 -6.52
CA LEU A 282 13.56 8.17 -7.07
C LEU A 282 13.07 7.09 -6.10
N ASN A 283 11.75 7.06 -5.83
CA ASN A 283 11.15 6.10 -4.91
C ASN A 283 9.80 5.61 -5.44
N LEU A 284 9.68 4.32 -5.72
CA LEU A 284 8.39 3.71 -6.06
C LEU A 284 7.63 3.41 -4.78
N ASP A 285 6.49 4.09 -4.57
CA ASP A 285 5.75 3.95 -3.31
C ASP A 285 4.27 4.36 -3.46
N TRP A 286 3.53 4.20 -2.40
CA TRP A 286 2.09 4.39 -2.28
C TRP A 286 1.67 5.86 -2.13
N GLY A 287 0.42 6.16 -2.50
CA GLY A 287 -0.18 7.48 -2.34
C GLY A 287 -0.21 8.01 -0.91
N GLY A 288 -0.40 7.13 0.05
CA GLY A 288 -0.45 7.48 1.48
C GLY A 288 0.79 8.17 2.04
N TRP A 289 1.93 8.12 1.34
CA TRP A 289 3.13 8.86 1.70
C TRP A 289 3.10 10.35 1.29
N GLY A 290 2.18 10.74 0.39
CA GLY A 290 2.18 12.08 -0.21
C GLY A 290 2.12 13.22 0.81
N ALA A 291 1.23 13.11 1.80
CA ALA A 291 1.14 14.11 2.86
C ALA A 291 2.41 14.18 3.71
N TYR A 292 3.00 13.03 4.05
CA TYR A 292 4.25 12.97 4.81
C TYR A 292 5.42 13.56 4.04
N PHE A 293 5.58 13.21 2.77
CA PHE A 293 6.66 13.76 1.92
C PHE A 293 6.59 15.28 1.79
N ASN A 294 5.41 15.86 1.90
CA ASN A 294 5.21 17.31 1.82
C ASN A 294 5.04 17.98 3.21
N SER A 295 5.26 17.26 4.29
CA SER A 295 5.16 17.76 5.66
C SER A 295 6.45 18.45 6.12
N ALA A 296 6.37 19.14 7.27
CA ALA A 296 7.54 19.78 7.90
C ALA A 296 8.59 18.77 8.43
N ASP A 297 8.23 17.51 8.60
CA ASP A 297 9.14 16.46 9.05
C ASP A 297 9.97 15.86 7.91
N SER A 298 9.59 16.12 6.68
CA SER A 298 10.28 15.68 5.47
C SER A 298 11.32 16.70 5.03
N LYS A 299 12.53 16.26 4.72
CA LYS A 299 13.59 17.14 4.19
C LYS A 299 13.38 17.54 2.73
N ILE A 300 12.45 16.85 2.05
CA ILE A 300 12.08 17.12 0.65
C ILE A 300 10.73 17.84 0.52
N SER A 301 10.20 18.37 1.62
CA SER A 301 8.93 19.11 1.62
C SER A 301 8.95 20.26 0.59
N GLY A 302 7.92 20.30 -0.26
CA GLY A 302 7.82 21.28 -1.37
C GLY A 302 8.63 20.90 -2.61
N ASP A 303 9.53 19.92 -2.53
CA ASP A 303 10.44 19.51 -3.61
C ASP A 303 10.10 18.13 -4.20
N VAL A 304 8.92 17.62 -3.95
CA VAL A 304 8.48 16.28 -4.39
C VAL A 304 7.63 16.37 -5.65
N GLY A 305 7.94 15.54 -6.63
CA GLY A 305 7.11 15.26 -7.80
C GLY A 305 6.64 13.82 -7.82
N LEU A 306 5.62 13.56 -8.65
CA LEU A 306 5.01 12.25 -8.82
C LEU A 306 4.74 12.01 -10.30
N ILE A 307 5.05 10.80 -10.76
CA ILE A 307 4.68 10.30 -12.09
C ILE A 307 4.11 8.89 -11.97
N ARG A 308 3.38 8.46 -12.99
CA ARG A 308 2.90 7.07 -13.12
C ARG A 308 4.10 6.12 -13.17
N PHE A 309 3.89 4.85 -12.85
CA PHE A 309 4.90 3.81 -13.00
C PHE A 309 5.53 3.87 -14.40
N PRO A 310 6.86 3.87 -14.56
CA PRO A 310 7.50 3.91 -15.87
C PRO A 310 7.14 2.71 -16.74
N MET A 311 7.01 2.93 -18.05
CA MET A 311 6.62 1.88 -19.01
C MET A 311 7.79 0.90 -19.23
N GLY A 312 7.48 -0.40 -19.22
CA GLY A 312 8.44 -1.44 -19.60
C GLY A 312 8.49 -1.69 -21.09
N SER A 313 9.36 -2.59 -21.52
CA SER A 313 9.53 -2.98 -22.95
C SER A 313 8.28 -3.65 -23.51
N GLY A 314 7.44 -4.25 -22.67
CA GLY A 314 6.12 -4.79 -23.04
C GLY A 314 5.06 -3.75 -23.40
N GLY A 315 5.40 -2.45 -23.34
CA GLY A 315 4.46 -1.35 -23.61
C GLY A 315 3.37 -1.19 -22.55
N LYS A 316 3.60 -1.71 -21.35
CA LYS A 316 2.69 -1.63 -20.20
C LYS A 316 3.35 -0.91 -19.05
N ARG A 317 2.56 -0.47 -18.08
CA ARG A 317 2.99 0.03 -16.78
C ARG A 317 2.59 -0.97 -15.71
N GLY A 318 3.42 -1.13 -14.69
CA GLY A 318 3.10 -1.93 -13.53
C GLY A 318 2.54 -1.01 -12.43
N GLY A 319 1.28 -1.17 -12.07
CA GLY A 319 0.67 -0.41 -10.97
C GLY A 319 0.09 -1.39 -9.96
N TRP A 320 0.93 -1.90 -9.05
CA TRP A 320 0.40 -2.75 -7.98
C TRP A 320 -0.63 -1.99 -7.17
N SER A 321 -1.82 -2.57 -7.09
CA SER A 321 -2.97 -2.01 -6.39
C SER A 321 -3.51 -3.00 -5.38
N GLY A 322 -4.12 -2.47 -4.35
CA GLY A 322 -4.84 -3.19 -3.34
C GLY A 322 -5.64 -2.23 -2.48
N SER A 323 -6.34 -2.77 -1.50
CA SER A 323 -7.11 -1.94 -0.56
C SER A 323 -6.93 -2.45 0.85
N HIS A 324 -6.83 -1.52 1.80
CA HIS A 324 -7.09 -1.81 3.20
C HIS A 324 -8.58 -1.91 3.41
N THR A 325 -9.00 -2.82 4.26
CA THR A 325 -10.41 -3.24 4.33
C THR A 325 -10.83 -3.56 5.76
N TYR A 326 -12.15 -3.69 5.95
CA TYR A 326 -12.75 -4.25 7.16
C TYR A 326 -13.61 -5.46 6.80
N SER A 327 -13.50 -6.52 7.60
CA SER A 327 -14.34 -7.72 7.53
C SER A 327 -15.15 -7.88 8.79
N ILE A 328 -16.34 -8.48 8.69
CA ILE A 328 -17.08 -9.02 9.82
C ILE A 328 -16.82 -10.52 9.87
N LEU A 329 -16.48 -11.04 11.04
CA LEU A 329 -16.08 -12.43 11.21
C LEU A 329 -17.26 -13.34 11.53
N ASN A 330 -17.16 -14.63 11.15
CA ASN A 330 -18.15 -15.65 11.46
C ASN A 330 -18.35 -15.87 12.97
N GLY A 331 -17.33 -15.55 13.78
CA GLY A 331 -17.39 -15.61 15.23
C GLY A 331 -18.13 -14.44 15.89
N CYS A 332 -18.52 -13.39 15.13
CA CYS A 332 -19.34 -12.31 15.65
C CYS A 332 -20.76 -12.81 15.95
N PRO A 333 -21.29 -12.60 17.17
CA PRO A 333 -22.67 -12.97 17.51
C PRO A 333 -23.69 -12.30 16.57
N GLU A 334 -24.78 -13.02 16.25
CA GLU A 334 -25.83 -12.48 15.34
C GLU A 334 -26.42 -11.16 15.85
N GLU A 335 -26.62 -11.04 17.14
CA GLU A 335 -27.13 -9.82 17.78
C GLU A 335 -26.20 -8.60 17.67
N ASN A 336 -24.94 -8.82 17.31
CA ASN A 336 -23.93 -7.76 17.15
C ASN A 336 -23.70 -7.38 15.67
N LEU A 337 -24.33 -8.06 14.71
CA LEU A 337 -24.05 -7.85 13.29
C LEU A 337 -24.39 -6.44 12.82
N ASP A 338 -25.56 -5.91 13.21
CA ASP A 338 -25.96 -4.57 12.82
C ASP A 338 -25.00 -3.51 13.40
N ALA A 339 -24.52 -3.74 14.64
CA ALA A 339 -23.53 -2.87 15.25
C ALA A 339 -22.18 -2.95 14.55
N ALA A 340 -21.74 -4.17 14.17
CA ALA A 340 -20.51 -4.37 13.43
C ALA A 340 -20.57 -3.74 12.02
N ALA A 341 -21.69 -3.91 11.31
CA ALA A 341 -21.94 -3.29 10.01
C ALA A 341 -21.95 -1.75 10.11
N SER A 342 -22.60 -1.20 11.14
CA SER A 342 -22.60 0.24 11.43
C SER A 342 -21.18 0.76 11.73
N LEU A 343 -20.36 -0.01 12.47
CA LEU A 343 -18.98 0.38 12.76
C LEU A 343 -18.13 0.41 11.50
N ILE A 344 -18.19 -0.63 10.65
CA ILE A 344 -17.39 -0.62 9.41
C ILE A 344 -17.91 0.43 8.42
N TRP A 345 -19.21 0.74 8.43
CA TRP A 345 -19.77 1.85 7.64
C TRP A 345 -19.17 3.19 8.05
N ILE A 346 -19.11 3.54 9.34
CA ILE A 346 -18.56 4.85 9.75
C ILE A 346 -17.07 4.97 9.47
N LEU A 347 -16.35 3.83 9.42
CA LEU A 347 -14.92 3.78 9.07
C LEU A 347 -14.66 3.84 7.57
N THR A 348 -15.69 3.75 6.73
CA THR A 348 -15.59 3.71 5.27
C THR A 348 -16.51 4.70 4.56
N ASN A 349 -17.33 5.46 5.30
CA ASN A 349 -18.29 6.41 4.73
C ASN A 349 -17.57 7.58 4.03
N HIS A 350 -18.35 8.45 3.38
CA HIS A 350 -17.82 9.58 2.63
C HIS A 350 -16.87 10.44 3.46
N GLU A 351 -17.26 10.83 4.69
CA GLU A 351 -16.42 11.69 5.53
C GLU A 351 -15.16 10.99 6.02
N ALA A 352 -15.24 9.68 6.33
CA ALA A 352 -14.08 8.88 6.67
C ALA A 352 -13.07 8.86 5.51
N GLN A 353 -13.54 8.65 4.28
CA GLN A 353 -12.69 8.67 3.10
C GLN A 353 -12.16 10.06 2.76
N MET A 354 -12.93 11.12 2.94
CA MET A 354 -12.43 12.50 2.83
C MET A 354 -11.35 12.79 3.87
N HIS A 355 -11.56 12.34 5.12
CA HIS A 355 -10.54 12.45 6.18
C HIS A 355 -9.22 11.76 5.78
N GLU A 356 -9.29 10.56 5.25
CA GLU A 356 -8.12 9.81 4.77
C GLU A 356 -7.49 10.44 3.53
N ALA A 357 -8.30 10.92 2.58
CA ALA A 357 -7.84 11.54 1.35
C ALA A 357 -7.09 12.86 1.62
N ARG A 358 -7.51 13.66 2.59
CA ARG A 358 -6.74 14.84 3.04
C ARG A 358 -5.34 14.47 3.53
N GLY A 359 -5.16 13.23 4.03
CA GLY A 359 -3.87 12.63 4.35
C GLY A 359 -3.13 12.01 3.16
N GLY A 360 -3.69 12.05 1.94
CA GLY A 360 -3.07 11.50 0.73
C GLY A 360 -3.45 10.06 0.40
N LYS A 361 -4.32 9.41 1.18
CA LYS A 361 -4.81 8.07 0.87
C LYS A 361 -5.84 8.09 -0.26
N LEU A 362 -5.86 7.03 -1.05
CA LEU A 362 -6.69 6.98 -2.25
C LEU A 362 -8.12 6.53 -1.92
N PRO A 363 -9.14 7.29 -2.34
CA PRO A 363 -10.52 6.93 -2.06
C PRO A 363 -10.95 5.62 -2.73
N THR A 364 -11.81 4.88 -2.07
CA THR A 364 -12.49 3.71 -2.64
C THR A 364 -13.91 4.03 -3.14
N MET A 365 -14.46 5.19 -2.79
CA MET A 365 -15.73 5.70 -3.33
C MET A 365 -15.49 6.60 -4.55
N THR A 366 -16.27 6.36 -5.61
CA THR A 366 -16.13 7.07 -6.90
C THR A 366 -16.24 8.60 -6.74
N ARG A 367 -17.19 9.09 -5.95
CA ARG A 367 -17.41 10.55 -5.81
C ARG A 367 -16.36 11.24 -4.96
N VAL A 368 -15.74 10.54 -4.00
CA VAL A 368 -14.73 11.15 -3.12
C VAL A 368 -13.50 11.59 -3.92
N TRP A 369 -13.20 10.95 -5.05
CA TRP A 369 -12.14 11.41 -5.95
C TRP A 369 -12.36 12.83 -6.47
N ASP A 370 -13.60 13.15 -6.86
CA ASP A 370 -13.94 14.47 -7.36
C ASP A 370 -14.06 15.49 -6.22
N ASP A 371 -14.63 15.08 -5.08
CA ASP A 371 -14.80 15.94 -3.92
C ASP A 371 -13.46 16.38 -3.33
N ILE A 372 -12.50 15.47 -3.17
CA ILE A 372 -11.15 15.81 -2.67
C ILE A 372 -10.37 16.64 -3.68
N ALA A 373 -10.47 16.35 -4.97
CA ALA A 373 -9.80 17.16 -6.00
C ALA A 373 -10.33 18.62 -5.99
N ASN A 374 -11.66 18.81 -5.90
CA ASN A 374 -12.28 20.12 -5.80
C ASN A 374 -11.88 20.87 -4.52
N GLU A 375 -11.79 20.17 -3.38
CA GLU A 375 -11.33 20.76 -2.11
C GLU A 375 -9.88 21.22 -2.23
N MET A 376 -8.98 20.40 -2.76
CA MET A 376 -7.56 20.75 -2.95
C MET A 376 -7.38 21.92 -3.92
N ASP A 377 -8.15 21.96 -5.00
CA ASP A 377 -8.13 23.08 -5.94
C ASP A 377 -8.62 24.39 -5.30
N ALA A 378 -9.68 24.33 -4.50
CA ALA A 378 -10.21 25.49 -3.78
C ALA A 378 -9.22 26.04 -2.73
N GLU A 379 -8.42 25.17 -2.13
CA GLU A 379 -7.35 25.53 -1.19
C GLU A 379 -6.07 26.01 -1.90
N GLY A 380 -5.98 25.90 -3.24
CA GLY A 380 -4.77 26.19 -4.01
C GLY A 380 -3.64 25.19 -3.78
N ASN A 381 -3.95 24.00 -3.32
CA ASN A 381 -2.98 22.91 -3.06
C ASN A 381 -2.67 22.13 -4.33
N ALA A 382 -1.90 22.75 -5.23
CA ALA A 382 -1.54 22.15 -6.52
C ALA A 382 -0.79 20.81 -6.40
N PHE A 383 -0.05 20.59 -5.31
CA PHE A 383 0.63 19.31 -5.07
C PHE A 383 -0.38 18.18 -4.88
N MET A 384 -1.35 18.35 -4.00
CA MET A 384 -2.37 17.32 -3.73
C MET A 384 -3.32 17.12 -4.91
N SER A 385 -3.68 18.21 -5.63
CA SER A 385 -4.48 18.12 -6.86
C SER A 385 -3.75 17.27 -7.93
N ASN A 386 -2.45 17.52 -8.16
CA ASN A 386 -1.63 16.70 -9.06
C ASN A 386 -1.50 15.24 -8.56
N LEU A 387 -1.36 15.03 -7.26
CA LEU A 387 -1.30 13.70 -6.65
C LEU A 387 -2.55 12.90 -7.02
N PHE A 388 -3.74 13.42 -6.71
CA PHE A 388 -5.00 12.70 -6.99
C PHE A 388 -5.25 12.49 -8.48
N SER A 389 -4.91 13.46 -9.34
CA SER A 389 -5.06 13.29 -10.79
C SER A 389 -4.14 12.20 -11.35
N THR A 390 -2.90 12.13 -10.87
CA THR A 390 -1.93 11.10 -11.28
C THR A 390 -2.37 9.71 -10.81
N PHE A 391 -2.74 9.58 -9.54
CA PHE A 391 -3.21 8.29 -9.00
C PHE A 391 -4.53 7.84 -9.62
N LYS A 392 -5.47 8.76 -9.91
CA LYS A 392 -6.71 8.44 -10.64
C LYS A 392 -6.42 7.84 -12.01
N ALA A 393 -5.45 8.39 -12.75
CA ALA A 393 -5.01 7.84 -14.02
C ALA A 393 -4.38 6.45 -13.86
N SER A 394 -3.51 6.28 -12.87
CA SER A 394 -2.87 4.98 -12.58
C SER A 394 -3.89 3.91 -12.20
N MET A 395 -4.87 4.25 -11.34
CA MET A 395 -5.95 3.33 -10.98
C MET A 395 -6.81 2.91 -12.18
N ALA A 396 -7.03 3.82 -13.14
CA ALA A 396 -7.87 3.54 -14.30
C ALA A 396 -7.16 2.75 -15.40
N GLU A 397 -5.83 2.90 -15.55
CA GLU A 397 -5.11 2.41 -16.73
C GLU A 397 -3.99 1.41 -16.40
N ASP A 398 -3.41 1.47 -15.19
CA ASP A 398 -2.21 0.71 -14.83
C ASP A 398 -2.47 -0.32 -13.73
N ALA A 399 -3.53 -0.14 -12.93
CA ALA A 399 -3.75 -0.90 -11.72
C ALA A 399 -3.99 -2.40 -11.99
N PHE A 400 -3.29 -3.21 -11.23
CA PHE A 400 -3.52 -4.65 -11.13
C PHE A 400 -3.39 -5.08 -9.66
N THR A 401 -3.94 -6.24 -9.32
CA THR A 401 -3.70 -6.87 -8.02
C THR A 401 -2.85 -8.13 -8.18
N PRO A 402 -2.18 -8.56 -7.12
CA PRO A 402 -1.70 -9.93 -7.03
C PRO A 402 -2.83 -10.92 -7.30
N PRO A 403 -2.52 -12.13 -7.77
CA PRO A 403 -3.51 -13.19 -7.89
C PRO A 403 -4.29 -13.38 -6.58
N LEU A 404 -5.62 -13.32 -6.65
CA LEU A 404 -6.50 -13.50 -5.49
C LEU A 404 -6.68 -14.99 -5.17
N ILE A 405 -5.60 -15.65 -4.81
CA ILE A 405 -5.54 -17.08 -4.47
C ILE A 405 -4.95 -17.28 -3.07
N PRO A 406 -5.35 -18.33 -2.35
CA PRO A 406 -4.78 -18.65 -1.03
C PRO A 406 -3.25 -18.82 -1.05
N GLU A 407 -2.70 -19.25 -2.18
CA GLU A 407 -1.29 -19.56 -2.41
C GLU A 407 -0.42 -18.31 -2.61
N TRP A 408 -0.97 -17.09 -2.69
CA TRP A 408 -0.18 -15.88 -2.92
C TRP A 408 0.96 -15.69 -1.92
N ILE A 409 0.69 -15.82 -0.62
CA ILE A 409 1.74 -15.70 0.41
C ILE A 409 2.67 -16.91 0.45
N PRO A 410 2.20 -18.18 0.36
CA PRO A 410 3.06 -19.34 0.13
C PRO A 410 3.98 -19.17 -1.09
N PHE A 411 3.43 -18.75 -2.23
CA PHE A 411 4.21 -18.43 -3.45
C PHE A 411 5.26 -17.36 -3.18
N SER A 412 4.87 -16.26 -2.53
CA SER A 412 5.82 -15.21 -2.17
C SER A 412 6.99 -15.74 -1.33
N ASN A 413 6.73 -16.64 -0.38
CA ASN A 413 7.76 -17.25 0.46
C ASN A 413 8.71 -18.18 -0.31
N ILE A 414 8.30 -18.67 -1.47
CA ILE A 414 9.16 -19.44 -2.40
C ILE A 414 10.04 -18.50 -3.21
N ILE A 415 9.44 -17.47 -3.82
CA ILE A 415 10.14 -16.66 -4.81
C ILE A 415 11.08 -15.61 -4.20
N TYR A 416 10.69 -14.94 -3.09
CA TYR A 416 11.50 -13.81 -2.61
C TYR A 416 12.93 -14.19 -2.21
N PRO A 417 13.24 -15.36 -1.59
CA PRO A 417 14.62 -15.75 -1.30
C PRO A 417 15.44 -15.97 -2.57
N GLU A 418 14.82 -16.46 -3.63
CA GLU A 418 15.45 -16.66 -4.93
C GLU A 418 15.77 -15.34 -5.63
N LEU A 419 14.83 -14.36 -5.55
CA LEU A 419 15.10 -12.99 -6.02
C LEU A 419 16.31 -12.39 -5.29
N GLN A 420 16.35 -12.51 -3.97
CA GLN A 420 17.49 -12.04 -3.16
C GLN A 420 18.80 -12.75 -3.51
N ALA A 421 18.78 -14.06 -3.73
CA ALA A 421 19.96 -14.83 -4.12
C ALA A 421 20.53 -14.36 -5.46
N ALA A 422 19.67 -14.02 -6.43
CA ALA A 422 20.11 -13.45 -7.70
C ALA A 422 20.69 -12.03 -7.52
N ILE A 423 20.04 -11.17 -6.72
CA ILE A 423 20.50 -9.81 -6.47
C ILE A 423 21.85 -9.80 -5.76
N LEU A 424 22.10 -10.72 -4.84
CA LEU A 424 23.37 -10.89 -4.15
C LEU A 424 24.47 -11.54 -5.02
N GLY A 425 24.09 -12.13 -6.16
CA GLY A 425 25.01 -12.83 -7.05
C GLY A 425 25.33 -14.27 -6.62
N ASP A 426 24.57 -14.83 -5.68
CA ASP A 426 24.68 -16.24 -5.26
C ASP A 426 24.14 -17.20 -6.34
N LYS A 427 23.20 -16.72 -7.17
CA LYS A 427 22.64 -17.41 -8.33
C LYS A 427 22.60 -16.46 -9.53
N THR A 428 22.61 -17.00 -10.73
CA THR A 428 22.23 -16.24 -11.92
C THR A 428 20.71 -15.97 -11.88
N VAL A 429 20.27 -14.94 -12.59
CA VAL A 429 18.84 -14.60 -12.75
C VAL A 429 18.04 -15.83 -13.20
N LYS A 430 18.54 -16.55 -14.21
CA LYS A 430 17.86 -17.73 -14.73
C LYS A 430 17.80 -18.87 -13.71
N GLU A 431 18.89 -19.18 -13.01
CA GLU A 431 18.91 -20.24 -11.98
C GLU A 431 17.94 -19.94 -10.84
N ALA A 432 17.87 -18.69 -10.40
CA ALA A 432 16.96 -18.26 -9.34
C ALA A 432 15.49 -18.40 -9.76
N LEU A 433 15.13 -17.89 -10.93
CA LEU A 433 13.74 -17.98 -11.42
C LEU A 433 13.33 -19.39 -11.78
N ASP A 434 14.20 -20.22 -12.35
CA ASP A 434 13.91 -21.62 -12.63
C ASP A 434 13.70 -22.44 -11.32
N ALA A 435 14.50 -22.14 -10.28
CA ALA A 435 14.33 -22.78 -8.98
C ALA A 435 12.98 -22.38 -8.34
N ALA A 436 12.65 -21.08 -8.35
CA ALA A 436 11.39 -20.59 -7.85
C ALA A 436 10.19 -21.16 -8.64
N ALA A 437 10.27 -21.21 -9.98
CA ALA A 437 9.21 -21.74 -10.82
C ALA A 437 8.94 -23.21 -10.53
N LYS A 438 9.99 -24.01 -10.36
CA LYS A 438 9.86 -25.43 -10.03
C LYS A 438 9.14 -25.67 -8.70
N GLU A 439 9.49 -24.94 -7.65
CA GLU A 439 8.85 -25.08 -6.34
C GLU A 439 7.43 -24.52 -6.34
N THR A 440 7.19 -23.46 -7.13
CA THR A 440 5.85 -22.91 -7.35
C THR A 440 4.94 -23.87 -8.10
N ASP A 441 5.46 -24.57 -9.11
CA ASP A 441 4.73 -25.60 -9.86
C ASP A 441 4.23 -26.73 -8.91
N ILE A 442 5.08 -27.17 -7.98
CA ILE A 442 4.72 -28.14 -6.93
C ILE A 442 3.62 -27.56 -6.01
N LEU A 443 3.76 -26.31 -5.55
CA LEU A 443 2.76 -25.65 -4.73
C LEU A 443 1.39 -25.63 -5.41
N MET A 444 1.34 -25.23 -6.68
CA MET A 444 0.08 -25.12 -7.43
C MET A 444 -0.54 -26.50 -7.71
N GLN A 445 0.29 -27.50 -7.98
CA GLN A 445 -0.16 -28.89 -8.13
C GLN A 445 -0.73 -29.46 -6.82
N ASP A 446 -0.03 -29.25 -5.69
CA ASP A 446 -0.49 -29.71 -4.37
C ASP A 446 -1.79 -29.01 -3.93
N ALA A 447 -1.98 -27.75 -4.36
CA ALA A 447 -3.22 -27.00 -4.15
C ALA A 447 -4.37 -27.41 -5.09
N GLY A 448 -4.10 -28.26 -6.10
CA GLY A 448 -5.13 -28.85 -6.95
C GLY A 448 -5.55 -27.99 -8.15
N TYR A 449 -4.70 -27.07 -8.61
CA TYR A 449 -5.00 -26.27 -9.80
C TYR A 449 -4.90 -27.10 -11.10
N TYR A 450 -4.08 -28.13 -11.12
CA TYR A 450 -3.90 -29.08 -12.21
C TYR A 450 -3.30 -30.41 -11.76
#